data_432c682a09ebfb9e9794aabbf73b38c9
#
_entry.id   432c682a09ebfb9e9794aabbf73b38c9
#
_cell.length_a   1.000
_cell.length_b   1.000
_cell.length_c   1.000
_cell.angle_alpha   90.00
_cell.angle_beta   90.00
_cell.angle_gamma   90.00
#
_symmetry.space_group_name_H-M   'P 1'
#
loop_
_entity.id
_entity.type
_entity.pdbx_description
1 polymer ?
#
loop_
_entity_poly.entity_id
_entity_poly.type
_entity_poly.pdbx_seq_one_letter_code
_entity_poly.pdbx_strand_id
1 'polypeptide(L)'
;MKTIHGCAAALCLLSVPAWVQAEPQYTAEACCQLCPQAAQATLYEQPGLKNYATLVEAKDQWLFRSKSDFRTEFGLDESGYKALKRLRDGLAQRGVELVLVLPPSRGLLHADRLTPQERANFDQPTARQNYLQTLERVRGLRILVPDFSSVLGAPQSAEQPFYFKGDHNWTPYGAERSALLVAQTLKGNDALKGLPHQVFASQPTGLLGRSGTLYAAALQICGNGYAAQFVPRYQTQVQGGVKVPAKVALVGTSASGESFNFAGFLEQYLQTPVSNFSVPGGGYDDSLIAYLLGDDFQKRPPAVLVWETDNLDSIQKSSFYRQAMAALSDGCDIQTPLLKSHSTLHSGRNQVLFNGGGGAVYPIKGNRYQVDLTFADPSVHLMSATLTFMNGRQENINLSRPPSVNTQGRFAFELRADADWDELTFLSLDVQPPLGATSMGLSARLCAKPILSETPSLRTAQTEGR
;
A
#
# COMPACT_ATOMS: atom_id res chain seq x y z
N MET A 1 -42.02 -70.81 -29.17
CA MET A 1 -42.76 -69.70 -28.64
C MET A 1 -42.25 -69.39 -27.23
N LYS A 2 -41.29 -68.46 -27.07
CA LYS A 2 -40.84 -67.90 -25.80
C LYS A 2 -40.38 -66.45 -26.04
N THR A 3 -41.15 -65.58 -25.63
CA THR A 3 -40.91 -64.11 -25.60
C THR A 3 -39.83 -63.77 -24.56
N ILE A 4 -38.78 -63.10 -24.99
CA ILE A 4 -37.75 -62.56 -24.10
C ILE A 4 -37.94 -61.06 -24.00
N HIS A 5 -38.25 -60.59 -22.80
CA HIS A 5 -38.32 -59.17 -22.45
C HIS A 5 -36.93 -58.67 -22.11
N GLY A 6 -36.46 -57.70 -22.85
CA GLY A 6 -35.24 -56.95 -22.53
C GLY A 6 -35.52 -55.82 -21.56
N CYS A 7 -34.91 -55.85 -20.39
CA CYS A 7 -34.87 -54.73 -19.43
C CYS A 7 -33.74 -53.74 -19.87
N ALA A 8 -34.15 -52.54 -20.25
CA ALA A 8 -33.20 -51.42 -20.41
C ALA A 8 -32.94 -50.81 -19.02
N ALA A 9 -31.69 -50.92 -18.55
CA ALA A 9 -31.22 -50.25 -17.35
C ALA A 9 -30.87 -48.81 -17.67
N ALA A 10 -31.69 -47.86 -17.18
CA ALA A 10 -31.37 -46.43 -17.22
C ALA A 10 -30.32 -46.12 -16.14
N LEU A 11 -29.09 -45.74 -16.51
CA LEU A 11 -28.11 -45.17 -15.61
C LEU A 11 -28.51 -43.73 -15.30
N CYS A 12 -29.03 -43.52 -14.10
CA CYS A 12 -29.12 -42.16 -13.50
C CYS A 12 -27.75 -41.72 -13.03
N LEU A 13 -27.09 -40.86 -13.80
CA LEU A 13 -25.93 -40.09 -13.33
C LEU A 13 -26.39 -39.08 -12.27
N LEU A 14 -26.20 -39.42 -11.01
CA LEU A 14 -26.34 -38.50 -9.89
C LEU A 14 -25.15 -37.53 -9.97
N SER A 15 -25.38 -36.31 -10.45
CA SER A 15 -24.47 -35.19 -10.31
C SER A 15 -24.44 -34.81 -8.84
N VAL A 16 -23.36 -35.20 -8.15
CA VAL A 16 -23.05 -34.72 -6.80
C VAL A 16 -22.67 -33.25 -6.94
N PRO A 17 -23.40 -32.31 -6.30
CA PRO A 17 -22.95 -30.94 -6.29
C PRO A 17 -21.57 -30.90 -5.59
N ALA A 18 -20.56 -30.42 -6.27
CA ALA A 18 -19.29 -30.09 -5.65
C ALA A 18 -19.57 -28.99 -4.60
N TRP A 19 -19.54 -29.39 -3.36
CA TRP A 19 -19.52 -28.46 -2.25
C TRP A 19 -18.21 -27.69 -2.37
N VAL A 20 -18.30 -26.44 -2.82
CA VAL A 20 -17.20 -25.49 -2.66
C VAL A 20 -17.05 -25.35 -1.14
N GLN A 21 -16.05 -26.05 -0.59
CA GLN A 21 -15.64 -25.81 0.77
C GLN A 21 -15.16 -24.35 0.80
N ALA A 22 -15.97 -23.48 1.43
CA ALA A 22 -15.51 -22.16 1.80
C ALA A 22 -14.23 -22.36 2.63
N GLU A 23 -13.15 -21.72 2.24
CA GLU A 23 -11.93 -21.71 3.07
C GLU A 23 -12.34 -21.37 4.50
N PRO A 24 -11.86 -22.11 5.51
CA PRO A 24 -12.27 -21.89 6.88
C PRO A 24 -11.96 -20.43 7.23
N GLN A 25 -12.99 -19.65 7.47
CA GLN A 25 -12.83 -18.30 8.00
C GLN A 25 -12.05 -18.42 9.31
N TYR A 26 -10.97 -17.65 9.40
CA TYR A 26 -10.07 -17.70 10.54
C TYR A 26 -10.86 -17.47 11.84
N THR A 27 -10.74 -18.41 12.76
CA THR A 27 -11.19 -18.27 14.15
C THR A 27 -9.96 -18.05 15.03
N ALA A 28 -10.05 -17.11 15.99
CA ALA A 28 -8.98 -16.95 16.98
C ALA A 28 -8.73 -18.27 17.70
N GLU A 29 -7.45 -18.64 17.93
CA GLU A 29 -7.10 -19.86 18.63
C GLU A 29 -7.76 -19.91 20.01
N ALA A 30 -8.32 -21.05 20.38
CA ALA A 30 -9.09 -21.20 21.61
C ALA A 30 -8.32 -20.83 22.88
N CYS A 31 -6.98 -20.97 22.86
CA CYS A 31 -6.11 -20.63 24.01
C CYS A 31 -6.08 -19.12 24.32
N CYS A 32 -6.31 -18.27 23.32
CA CYS A 32 -5.93 -16.86 23.39
C CYS A 32 -7.08 -15.95 22.94
N GLN A 33 -8.30 -16.48 22.95
CA GLN A 33 -9.49 -15.70 22.61
C GLN A 33 -9.69 -14.54 23.58
N LEU A 34 -9.93 -13.36 23.00
CA LEU A 34 -10.18 -12.14 23.76
C LEU A 34 -11.42 -12.28 24.68
N CYS A 35 -12.46 -12.97 24.20
CA CYS A 35 -13.69 -13.32 24.90
C CYS A 35 -14.44 -14.42 24.14
N PRO A 36 -15.45 -15.08 24.73
CA PRO A 36 -16.20 -16.11 24.03
C PRO A 36 -16.85 -15.68 22.72
N GLN A 37 -17.28 -14.42 22.62
CA GLN A 37 -17.85 -13.85 21.40
C GLN A 37 -16.84 -13.75 20.27
N ALA A 38 -15.56 -13.56 20.57
CA ALA A 38 -14.47 -13.49 19.60
C ALA A 38 -14.31 -14.78 18.76
N ALA A 39 -14.87 -15.90 19.19
CA ALA A 39 -14.93 -17.15 18.42
C ALA A 39 -15.94 -17.15 17.27
N GLN A 40 -16.87 -16.18 17.24
CA GLN A 40 -17.94 -16.14 16.24
C GLN A 40 -17.46 -15.53 14.93
N ALA A 41 -17.26 -16.36 13.90
CA ALA A 41 -16.76 -15.92 12.59
C ALA A 41 -17.63 -14.82 11.94
N THR A 42 -18.95 -14.92 12.08
CA THR A 42 -19.89 -13.94 11.52
C THR A 42 -19.74 -12.52 12.08
N LEU A 43 -19.18 -12.39 13.28
CA LEU A 43 -18.91 -11.08 13.88
C LEU A 43 -17.93 -10.26 13.04
N TYR A 44 -16.98 -10.91 12.40
CA TYR A 44 -15.93 -10.28 11.61
C TYR A 44 -16.34 -9.95 10.17
N GLU A 45 -17.55 -10.31 9.77
CA GLU A 45 -18.17 -9.86 8.51
C GLU A 45 -18.66 -8.41 8.62
N GLN A 46 -18.80 -7.89 9.85
CA GLN A 46 -19.20 -6.51 10.07
C GLN A 46 -18.16 -5.52 9.58
N PRO A 47 -18.60 -4.38 9.04
CA PRO A 47 -17.68 -3.33 8.60
C PRO A 47 -16.69 -2.92 9.71
N GLY A 48 -15.42 -2.86 9.37
CA GLY A 48 -14.37 -2.45 10.32
C GLY A 48 -13.80 -3.57 11.19
N LEU A 49 -14.42 -4.74 11.30
CA LEU A 49 -13.92 -5.84 12.15
C LEU A 49 -13.09 -6.89 11.41
N LYS A 50 -13.16 -6.97 10.08
CA LYS A 50 -12.47 -7.99 9.28
C LYS A 50 -10.97 -8.13 9.59
N ASN A 51 -10.28 -7.02 9.82
CA ASN A 51 -8.84 -6.99 10.10
C ASN A 51 -8.48 -7.36 11.55
N TYR A 52 -9.48 -7.60 12.39
CA TYR A 52 -9.32 -7.93 13.81
C TYR A 52 -9.77 -9.35 14.16
N ALA A 53 -10.02 -10.19 13.16
CA ALA A 53 -10.50 -11.56 13.33
C ALA A 53 -9.59 -12.46 14.19
N THR A 54 -8.41 -11.97 14.54
CA THR A 54 -7.37 -12.74 15.24
C THR A 54 -6.79 -11.95 16.40
N LEU A 55 -7.61 -11.06 16.97
CA LEU A 55 -7.18 -10.22 18.08
C LEU A 55 -7.04 -11.06 19.35
N VAL A 56 -5.88 -10.98 20.01
CA VAL A 56 -5.55 -11.67 21.26
C VAL A 56 -5.05 -10.68 22.31
N GLU A 57 -5.32 -10.95 23.60
CA GLU A 57 -4.83 -10.17 24.71
C GLU A 57 -3.63 -10.85 25.37
N ALA A 58 -2.53 -10.11 25.45
CA ALA A 58 -1.31 -10.52 26.14
C ALA A 58 -1.17 -9.80 27.49
N LYS A 59 0.03 -9.84 28.11
CA LYS A 59 0.29 -9.21 29.40
C LYS A 59 0.05 -7.70 29.36
N ASP A 60 -0.32 -7.13 30.48
CA ASP A 60 -0.48 -5.70 30.70
C ASP A 60 -1.45 -5.03 29.72
N GLN A 61 -2.49 -5.75 29.29
CA GLN A 61 -3.50 -5.31 28.34
C GLN A 61 -2.94 -5.00 26.93
N TRP A 62 -1.81 -5.61 26.55
CA TRP A 62 -1.34 -5.56 25.18
C TRP A 62 -2.25 -6.39 24.29
N LEU A 63 -2.71 -5.77 23.19
CA LEU A 63 -3.47 -6.48 22.16
C LEU A 63 -2.61 -6.68 20.92
N PHE A 64 -2.70 -7.87 20.34
CA PHE A 64 -2.04 -8.22 19.08
C PHE A 64 -3.04 -8.77 18.08
N ARG A 65 -2.83 -8.46 16.81
CA ARG A 65 -3.46 -9.11 15.67
C ARG A 65 -2.62 -10.33 15.32
N SER A 66 -2.95 -11.51 15.83
CA SER A 66 -2.07 -12.68 15.72
C SER A 66 -1.65 -12.97 14.28
N LYS A 67 -2.56 -12.83 13.30
CA LYS A 67 -2.27 -13.04 11.88
C LYS A 67 -1.26 -12.04 11.30
N SER A 68 -1.27 -10.78 11.74
CA SER A 68 -0.37 -9.74 11.22
C SER A 68 0.87 -9.55 12.07
N ASP A 69 0.70 -9.62 13.41
CA ASP A 69 1.76 -9.28 14.34
C ASP A 69 2.68 -10.48 14.63
N PHE A 70 2.18 -11.75 14.49
CA PHE A 70 2.94 -12.99 14.71
C PHE A 70 3.33 -13.69 13.40
N ARG A 71 3.25 -13.01 12.30
CA ARG A 71 3.68 -13.56 11.00
C ARG A 71 5.18 -13.85 10.99
N THR A 72 5.54 -14.85 10.21
CA THR A 72 6.93 -15.22 9.94
C THR A 72 7.39 -14.82 8.54
N GLU A 73 6.45 -14.53 7.63
CA GLU A 73 6.73 -14.13 6.26
C GLU A 73 6.55 -12.62 6.09
N PHE A 74 7.48 -11.97 5.38
CA PHE A 74 7.51 -10.51 5.22
C PHE A 74 7.75 -10.04 3.80
N GLY A 75 8.19 -10.92 2.90
CA GLY A 75 8.63 -10.57 1.56
C GLY A 75 7.51 -10.53 0.53
N LEU A 76 7.88 -10.16 -0.70
CA LEU A 76 7.08 -10.27 -1.90
C LEU A 76 7.44 -11.54 -2.67
N ASP A 77 6.58 -11.98 -3.58
CA ASP A 77 6.99 -12.94 -4.58
C ASP A 77 7.94 -12.29 -5.64
N GLU A 78 8.45 -13.08 -6.57
CA GLU A 78 9.37 -12.59 -7.61
C GLU A 78 8.73 -11.51 -8.50
N SER A 79 7.43 -11.63 -8.78
CA SER A 79 6.71 -10.65 -9.58
C SER A 79 6.55 -9.32 -8.85
N GLY A 80 6.28 -9.36 -7.55
CA GLY A 80 6.19 -8.20 -6.67
C GLY A 80 7.54 -7.47 -6.54
N TYR A 81 8.65 -8.19 -6.36
CA TYR A 81 9.98 -7.57 -6.34
C TYR A 81 10.36 -6.92 -7.68
N LYS A 82 10.01 -7.55 -8.81
CA LYS A 82 10.21 -6.93 -10.14
C LYS A 82 9.40 -5.66 -10.30
N ALA A 83 8.14 -5.67 -9.85
CA ALA A 83 7.26 -4.51 -9.92
C ALA A 83 7.74 -3.37 -9.00
N LEU A 84 8.17 -3.69 -7.78
CA LEU A 84 8.74 -2.72 -6.84
C LEU A 84 10.04 -2.11 -7.40
N LYS A 85 10.92 -2.93 -7.99
CA LYS A 85 12.12 -2.44 -8.69
C LYS A 85 11.76 -1.48 -9.82
N ARG A 86 10.75 -1.82 -10.62
CA ARG A 86 10.28 -0.98 -11.73
C ARG A 86 9.76 0.38 -11.23
N LEU A 87 9.00 0.40 -10.13
CA LEU A 87 8.55 1.65 -9.49
C LEU A 87 9.75 2.50 -9.05
N ARG A 88 10.73 1.89 -8.38
CA ARG A 88 11.96 2.57 -7.98
C ARG A 88 12.73 3.14 -9.18
N ASP A 89 12.87 2.36 -10.25
CA ASP A 89 13.57 2.81 -11.46
C ASP A 89 12.86 4.00 -12.11
N GLY A 90 11.53 3.99 -12.13
CA GLY A 90 10.73 5.11 -12.62
C GLY A 90 10.86 6.36 -11.76
N LEU A 91 10.89 6.23 -10.44
CA LEU A 91 11.17 7.34 -9.52
C LEU A 91 12.57 7.92 -9.74
N ALA A 92 13.58 7.05 -9.89
CA ALA A 92 14.96 7.47 -10.15
C ALA A 92 15.10 8.26 -11.46
N GLN A 93 14.36 7.92 -12.52
CA GLN A 93 14.33 8.68 -13.77
C GLN A 93 13.73 10.09 -13.60
N ARG A 94 12.87 10.28 -12.60
CA ARG A 94 12.36 11.59 -12.20
C ARG A 94 13.31 12.31 -11.21
N GLY A 95 14.48 11.76 -10.95
CA GLY A 95 15.48 12.30 -10.00
C GLY A 95 15.09 12.10 -8.53
N VAL A 96 14.24 11.12 -8.23
CA VAL A 96 13.72 10.85 -6.90
C VAL A 96 14.39 9.62 -6.30
N GLU A 97 15.08 9.79 -5.18
CA GLU A 97 15.60 8.68 -4.36
C GLU A 97 14.48 8.13 -3.46
N LEU A 98 14.26 6.81 -3.51
CA LEU A 98 13.24 6.14 -2.72
C LEU A 98 13.82 5.59 -1.43
N VAL A 99 13.25 6.01 -0.30
CA VAL A 99 13.47 5.40 1.02
C VAL A 99 12.19 4.66 1.42
N LEU A 100 12.26 3.33 1.55
CA LEU A 100 11.14 2.52 2.04
C LEU A 100 11.31 2.26 3.53
N VAL A 101 10.38 2.80 4.34
CA VAL A 101 10.34 2.60 5.78
C VAL A 101 9.40 1.45 6.08
N LEU A 102 9.97 0.32 6.50
CA LEU A 102 9.25 -0.90 6.85
C LEU A 102 9.57 -1.27 8.31
N PRO A 103 8.80 -0.77 9.29
CA PRO A 103 9.08 -1.06 10.70
C PRO A 103 8.82 -2.53 11.03
N PRO A 104 9.52 -3.09 12.05
CA PRO A 104 9.27 -4.46 12.49
C PRO A 104 7.84 -4.62 13.03
N SER A 105 7.25 -5.80 12.88
CA SER A 105 5.93 -6.08 13.42
C SER A 105 5.89 -5.91 14.95
N ARG A 106 4.70 -5.65 15.48
CA ARG A 106 4.48 -5.52 16.94
C ARG A 106 4.95 -6.77 17.70
N GLY A 107 4.69 -7.96 17.16
CA GLY A 107 5.15 -9.22 17.76
C GLY A 107 6.67 -9.35 17.80
N LEU A 108 7.38 -8.84 16.81
CA LEU A 108 8.86 -8.83 16.82
C LEU A 108 9.43 -7.90 17.89
N LEU A 109 8.83 -6.74 18.11
CA LEU A 109 9.33 -5.73 19.05
C LEU A 109 8.86 -5.97 20.49
N HIS A 110 7.65 -6.48 20.67
CA HIS A 110 7.02 -6.63 21.98
C HIS A 110 6.75 -8.10 22.36
N ALA A 111 7.60 -9.02 21.90
CA ALA A 111 7.50 -10.44 22.26
C ALA A 111 7.63 -10.73 23.77
N ASP A 112 8.23 -9.81 24.53
CA ASP A 112 8.31 -9.85 26.00
C ASP A 112 6.93 -9.74 26.66
N ARG A 113 5.95 -9.16 25.96
CA ARG A 113 4.56 -9.00 26.42
C ARG A 113 3.72 -10.26 26.22
N LEU A 114 4.16 -11.18 25.38
CA LEU A 114 3.42 -12.41 25.11
C LEU A 114 3.33 -13.31 26.35
N THR A 115 2.19 -13.94 26.53
CA THR A 115 2.01 -15.05 27.48
C THR A 115 2.79 -16.28 27.00
N PRO A 116 3.04 -17.29 27.86
CA PRO A 116 3.68 -18.52 27.40
C PRO A 116 2.95 -19.22 26.27
N GLN A 117 1.60 -19.19 26.27
CA GLN A 117 0.76 -19.80 25.24
C GLN A 117 0.91 -19.09 23.90
N GLU A 118 0.83 -17.77 23.89
CA GLU A 118 0.99 -16.97 22.67
C GLU A 118 2.40 -17.10 22.11
N ARG A 119 3.40 -17.13 22.99
CA ARG A 119 4.80 -17.34 22.60
C ARG A 119 5.04 -18.71 21.98
N ALA A 120 4.32 -19.76 22.41
CA ALA A 120 4.39 -21.09 21.81
C ALA A 120 3.86 -21.08 20.34
N ASN A 121 2.98 -20.15 20.00
CA ASN A 121 2.36 -20.03 18.68
C ASN A 121 3.08 -19.02 17.77
N PHE A 122 4.17 -18.40 18.23
CA PHE A 122 4.93 -17.41 17.46
C PHE A 122 6.41 -17.79 17.35
N ASP A 123 6.83 -18.27 16.20
CA ASP A 123 8.24 -18.51 15.90
C ASP A 123 8.99 -17.20 15.68
N GLN A 124 9.26 -16.48 16.79
CA GLN A 124 9.94 -15.20 16.78
C GLN A 124 11.35 -15.26 16.16
N PRO A 125 12.20 -16.28 16.40
CA PRO A 125 13.50 -16.39 15.76
C PRO A 125 13.41 -16.42 14.23
N THR A 126 12.54 -17.29 13.69
CA THR A 126 12.30 -17.36 12.23
C THR A 126 11.71 -16.06 11.70
N ALA A 127 10.73 -15.48 12.38
CA ALA A 127 10.15 -14.17 12.00
C ALA A 127 11.22 -13.07 11.93
N ARG A 128 12.11 -12.99 12.93
CA ARG A 128 13.21 -12.02 12.95
C ARG A 128 14.18 -12.22 11.79
N GLN A 129 14.57 -13.46 11.54
CA GLN A 129 15.48 -13.79 10.43
C GLN A 129 14.86 -13.39 9.08
N ASN A 130 13.63 -13.81 8.82
CA ASN A 130 12.93 -13.55 7.56
C ASN A 130 12.68 -12.04 7.35
N TYR A 131 12.35 -11.31 8.42
CA TYR A 131 12.22 -9.86 8.36
C TYR A 131 13.54 -9.20 7.92
N LEU A 132 14.66 -9.53 8.55
CA LEU A 132 15.97 -8.96 8.20
C LEU A 132 16.38 -9.34 6.77
N GLN A 133 16.15 -10.58 6.35
CA GLN A 133 16.40 -11.02 4.97
C GLN A 133 15.55 -10.23 3.96
N THR A 134 14.30 -9.94 4.31
CA THR A 134 13.42 -9.13 3.48
C THR A 134 13.98 -7.71 3.29
N LEU A 135 14.46 -7.07 4.37
CA LEU A 135 15.09 -5.75 4.25
C LEU A 135 16.32 -5.80 3.31
N GLU A 136 17.17 -6.82 3.45
CA GLU A 136 18.33 -7.01 2.56
C GLU A 136 17.90 -7.23 1.11
N ARG A 137 16.87 -8.01 0.86
CA ARG A 137 16.35 -8.23 -0.48
C ARG A 137 15.84 -6.93 -1.12
N VAL A 138 15.13 -6.09 -0.37
CA VAL A 138 14.70 -4.78 -0.84
C VAL A 138 15.89 -3.85 -1.11
N ARG A 139 16.91 -3.84 -0.25
CA ARG A 139 18.17 -3.12 -0.51
C ARG A 139 18.87 -3.58 -1.80
N GLY A 140 18.81 -4.89 -2.10
CA GLY A 140 19.29 -5.47 -3.35
C GLY A 140 18.63 -4.90 -4.61
N LEU A 141 17.42 -4.30 -4.48
CA LEU A 141 16.75 -3.55 -5.54
C LEU A 141 17.25 -2.10 -5.68
N ARG A 142 18.28 -1.69 -4.93
CA ARG A 142 18.75 -0.31 -4.80
C ARG A 142 17.69 0.65 -4.23
N ILE A 143 16.85 0.16 -3.33
CA ILE A 143 15.95 0.96 -2.52
C ILE A 143 16.64 1.18 -1.17
N LEU A 144 16.64 2.41 -0.69
CA LEU A 144 17.16 2.72 0.63
C LEU A 144 16.16 2.21 1.69
N VAL A 145 16.65 1.39 2.63
CA VAL A 145 15.83 0.80 3.69
C VAL A 145 16.52 0.98 5.02
N PRO A 146 15.89 1.67 5.99
CA PRO A 146 16.43 1.84 7.34
C PRO A 146 16.76 0.51 8.01
N ASP A 147 17.85 0.48 8.76
CA ASP A 147 18.26 -0.71 9.49
C ASP A 147 17.63 -0.76 10.89
N PHE A 148 16.57 -1.54 11.02
CA PHE A 148 15.88 -1.75 12.28
C PHE A 148 16.51 -2.83 13.18
N SER A 149 17.65 -3.41 12.83
CA SER A 149 18.30 -4.46 13.64
C SER A 149 18.64 -3.99 15.06
N SER A 150 19.06 -2.73 15.20
CA SER A 150 19.34 -2.09 16.48
C SER A 150 18.10 -1.93 17.36
N VAL A 151 16.93 -1.66 16.76
CA VAL A 151 15.66 -1.53 17.48
C VAL A 151 15.16 -2.90 17.93
N LEU A 152 15.32 -3.93 17.09
CA LEU A 152 14.98 -5.33 17.43
C LEU A 152 15.85 -5.90 18.56
N GLY A 153 17.07 -5.41 18.73
CA GLY A 153 18.01 -5.85 19.78
C GLY A 153 17.88 -5.07 21.09
N ALA A 154 17.18 -3.91 21.08
CA ALA A 154 17.07 -3.04 22.24
C ALA A 154 15.95 -3.51 23.18
N PRO A 155 16.13 -3.43 24.51
CA PRO A 155 15.05 -3.59 25.45
C PRO A 155 13.96 -2.53 25.22
N GLN A 156 12.70 -2.96 25.23
CA GLN A 156 11.57 -2.03 25.05
C GLN A 156 11.17 -1.42 26.39
N SER A 157 11.18 -0.10 26.49
CA SER A 157 10.71 0.60 27.67
C SER A 157 9.19 0.45 27.84
N ALA A 158 8.75 0.23 29.06
CA ALA A 158 7.32 0.25 29.39
C ALA A 158 6.73 1.66 29.30
N GLU A 159 7.55 2.69 29.55
CA GLU A 159 7.15 4.10 29.56
C GLU A 159 7.15 4.71 28.15
N GLN A 160 8.07 4.25 27.30
CA GLN A 160 8.23 4.68 25.91
C GLN A 160 8.29 3.47 24.97
N PRO A 161 7.18 2.74 24.82
CA PRO A 161 7.16 1.59 23.92
C PRO A 161 7.17 2.08 22.46
N PHE A 162 7.70 1.26 21.55
CA PHE A 162 7.71 1.58 20.13
C PHE A 162 6.29 1.68 19.56
N TYR A 163 5.40 0.76 19.94
CA TYR A 163 3.97 0.77 19.59
C TYR A 163 3.08 1.04 20.79
N PHE A 164 1.88 1.58 20.54
CA PHE A 164 0.84 1.62 21.56
C PHE A 164 0.35 0.21 21.91
N LYS A 165 -0.08 0.00 23.15
CA LYS A 165 -0.63 -1.29 23.59
C LYS A 165 -1.89 -1.70 22.84
N GLY A 166 -2.80 -0.74 22.63
CA GLY A 166 -4.11 -0.93 22.01
C GLY A 166 -4.27 -0.30 20.63
N ASP A 167 -3.18 0.02 19.95
CA ASP A 167 -3.22 0.60 18.60
C ASP A 167 -2.20 -0.09 17.69
N HIS A 168 -2.50 -0.16 16.39
CA HIS A 168 -1.57 -0.69 15.41
C HIS A 168 -0.45 0.30 15.03
N ASN A 169 -0.63 1.58 15.32
CA ASN A 169 0.37 2.60 15.04
C ASN A 169 1.48 2.60 16.09
N TRP A 170 2.65 3.07 15.68
CA TRP A 170 3.73 3.41 16.59
C TRP A 170 3.37 4.60 17.51
N THR A 171 4.13 4.75 18.60
CA THR A 171 4.10 5.94 19.43
C THR A 171 4.99 7.03 18.83
N PRO A 172 4.96 8.27 19.32
CA PRO A 172 5.95 9.29 18.95
C PRO A 172 7.40 8.83 19.14
N TYR A 173 7.68 8.00 20.15
CA TYR A 173 9.00 7.38 20.32
C TYR A 173 9.35 6.44 19.15
N GLY A 174 8.43 5.57 18.74
CA GLY A 174 8.63 4.69 17.56
C GLY A 174 8.86 5.50 16.30
N ALA A 175 8.09 6.58 16.08
CA ALA A 175 8.26 7.50 14.98
C ALA A 175 9.63 8.18 14.99
N GLU A 176 10.08 8.67 16.16
CA GLU A 176 11.39 9.28 16.33
C GLU A 176 12.53 8.32 16.02
N ARG A 177 12.47 7.10 16.56
CA ARG A 177 13.48 6.06 16.27
C ARG A 177 13.53 5.72 14.77
N SER A 178 12.38 5.64 14.12
CA SER A 178 12.30 5.40 12.67
C SER A 178 12.90 6.57 11.86
N ALA A 179 12.62 7.82 12.24
CA ALA A 179 13.17 9.00 11.59
C ALA A 179 14.70 9.09 11.72
N LEU A 180 15.24 8.76 12.91
CA LEU A 180 16.68 8.68 13.12
C LEU A 180 17.33 7.63 12.20
N LEU A 181 16.73 6.45 12.05
CA LEU A 181 17.23 5.41 11.16
C LEU A 181 17.16 5.82 9.69
N VAL A 182 16.11 6.53 9.27
CA VAL A 182 16.02 7.13 7.91
C VAL A 182 17.18 8.10 7.68
N ALA A 183 17.46 9.00 8.63
CA ALA A 183 18.54 9.95 8.53
C ALA A 183 19.92 9.26 8.47
N GLN A 184 20.13 8.21 9.26
CA GLN A 184 21.33 7.39 9.20
C GLN A 184 21.49 6.70 7.83
N THR A 185 20.42 6.19 7.26
CA THR A 185 20.40 5.53 5.94
C THR A 185 20.72 6.51 4.81
N LEU A 186 20.27 7.75 4.92
CA LEU A 186 20.52 8.81 3.94
C LEU A 186 21.87 9.52 4.16
N LYS A 187 22.58 9.26 5.25
CA LYS A 187 23.86 9.91 5.55
C LYS A 187 24.88 9.70 4.42
N GLY A 188 25.33 10.80 3.83
CA GLY A 188 26.26 10.77 2.71
C GLY A 188 25.65 10.46 1.34
N ASN A 189 24.33 10.26 1.25
CA ASN A 189 23.64 10.07 -0.02
C ASN A 189 23.64 11.37 -0.85
N ASP A 190 23.86 11.24 -2.14
CA ASP A 190 23.92 12.39 -3.07
C ASP A 190 22.59 13.13 -3.19
N ALA A 191 21.45 12.46 -2.96
CA ALA A 191 20.15 13.09 -2.99
C ALA A 191 19.94 14.17 -1.90
N LEU A 192 20.75 14.14 -0.83
CA LEU A 192 20.75 15.21 0.18
C LEU A 192 21.65 16.38 -0.19
N LYS A 193 22.56 16.23 -1.17
CA LYS A 193 23.42 17.31 -1.58
C LYS A 193 22.62 18.44 -2.24
N GLY A 194 22.84 19.65 -1.76
CA GLY A 194 22.15 20.84 -2.28
C GLY A 194 20.70 21.02 -1.79
N LEU A 195 20.22 20.19 -0.85
CA LEU A 195 18.96 20.46 -0.18
C LEU A 195 19.10 21.68 0.76
N PRO A 196 17.98 22.42 0.97
CA PRO A 196 17.98 23.50 1.94
C PRO A 196 18.35 22.98 3.33
N HIS A 197 19.39 23.52 3.94
CA HIS A 197 19.72 23.21 5.32
C HIS A 197 18.98 24.16 6.26
N GLN A 198 18.12 23.63 7.12
CA GLN A 198 17.44 24.36 8.18
C GLN A 198 17.48 23.54 9.48
N VAL A 199 17.75 24.21 10.58
CA VAL A 199 17.77 23.57 11.89
C VAL A 199 16.33 23.41 12.41
N PHE A 200 15.97 22.22 12.80
CA PHE A 200 14.68 21.89 13.40
C PHE A 200 14.89 21.28 14.79
N ALA A 201 13.98 21.57 15.69
CA ALA A 201 13.96 20.98 17.02
C ALA A 201 12.56 20.50 17.39
N SER A 202 12.46 19.27 17.87
CA SER A 202 11.24 18.68 18.40
C SER A 202 11.23 18.86 19.93
N GLN A 203 10.11 19.32 20.46
CA GLN A 203 9.92 19.51 21.89
C GLN A 203 8.63 18.85 22.35
N PRO A 204 8.57 18.32 23.57
CA PRO A 204 7.34 17.81 24.14
C PRO A 204 6.35 18.97 24.38
N THR A 205 5.10 18.77 23.96
CA THR A 205 4.02 19.78 24.07
C THR A 205 2.85 19.31 24.92
N GLY A 206 3.03 18.26 25.72
CA GLY A 206 2.02 17.67 26.57
C GLY A 206 1.91 16.16 26.37
N LEU A 207 0.71 15.62 26.56
CA LEU A 207 0.45 14.19 26.42
C LEU A 207 -0.47 13.91 25.20
N LEU A 208 -0.18 12.86 24.50
CA LEU A 208 -1.05 12.24 23.49
C LEU A 208 -1.78 11.08 24.17
N GLY A 209 -3.09 11.24 24.40
CA GLY A 209 -3.97 10.17 24.85
C GLY A 209 -4.53 9.40 23.65
N ARG A 210 -4.49 8.07 23.72
CA ARG A 210 -4.98 7.21 22.64
C ARG A 210 -5.74 6.00 23.17
N SER A 211 -7.01 5.87 22.77
CA SER A 211 -7.80 4.66 23.00
C SER A 211 -7.36 3.52 22.10
N GLY A 212 -6.91 3.84 20.89
CA GLY A 212 -6.39 2.87 19.93
C GLY A 212 -7.45 2.05 19.17
N THR A 213 -7.07 1.62 17.99
CA THR A 213 -7.97 0.87 17.08
C THR A 213 -8.20 -0.55 17.54
N LEU A 214 -7.20 -1.18 18.17
CA LEU A 214 -7.34 -2.54 18.70
C LEU A 214 -8.25 -2.55 19.94
N TYR A 215 -8.15 -1.54 20.80
CA TYR A 215 -9.06 -1.39 21.95
C TYR A 215 -10.49 -1.09 21.51
N ALA A 216 -10.67 -0.27 20.47
CA ALA A 216 -11.99 -0.01 19.91
C ALA A 216 -12.62 -1.28 19.33
N ALA A 217 -11.83 -2.10 18.61
CA ALA A 217 -12.28 -3.38 18.10
C ALA A 217 -12.62 -4.35 19.25
N ALA A 218 -11.79 -4.44 20.27
CA ALA A 218 -12.05 -5.29 21.45
C ALA A 218 -13.33 -4.88 22.18
N LEU A 219 -13.58 -3.59 22.34
CA LEU A 219 -14.84 -3.08 22.91
C LEU A 219 -16.04 -3.50 22.07
N GLN A 220 -15.95 -3.38 20.75
CA GLN A 220 -17.03 -3.78 19.84
C GLN A 220 -17.26 -5.31 19.87
N ILE A 221 -16.20 -6.11 19.96
CA ILE A 221 -16.27 -7.58 19.97
C ILE A 221 -16.76 -8.11 21.31
N CYS A 222 -16.20 -7.61 22.42
CA CYS A 222 -16.34 -8.20 23.75
C CYS A 222 -17.13 -7.34 24.73
N GLY A 223 -17.46 -6.11 24.39
CA GLY A 223 -18.12 -5.17 25.31
C GLY A 223 -17.21 -4.63 26.43
N ASN A 224 -15.95 -5.05 26.51
CA ASN A 224 -15.01 -4.61 27.53
C ASN A 224 -14.15 -3.45 27.00
N GLY A 225 -14.14 -2.34 27.72
CA GLY A 225 -13.32 -1.19 27.42
C GLY A 225 -11.95 -1.24 28.08
N TYR A 226 -10.96 -0.63 27.44
CA TYR A 226 -9.61 -0.43 27.97
C TYR A 226 -9.36 1.08 28.20
N ALA A 227 -8.56 1.40 29.20
CA ALA A 227 -8.14 2.76 29.43
C ALA A 227 -7.24 3.28 28.32
N ALA A 228 -7.41 4.57 27.97
CA ALA A 228 -6.52 5.21 27.02
C ALA A 228 -5.08 5.20 27.52
N GLN A 229 -4.14 4.95 26.61
CA GLN A 229 -2.72 5.08 26.89
C GLN A 229 -2.27 6.52 26.65
N PHE A 230 -1.45 7.06 27.53
CA PHE A 230 -0.88 8.39 27.42
C PHE A 230 0.63 8.30 27.21
N VAL A 231 1.12 9.03 26.21
CA VAL A 231 2.55 9.13 25.90
C VAL A 231 2.91 10.60 25.63
N PRO A 232 4.18 11.02 25.71
CA PRO A 232 4.59 12.37 25.34
C PRO A 232 4.18 12.71 23.91
N ARG A 233 3.58 13.89 23.72
CA ARG A 233 3.29 14.48 22.40
C ARG A 233 4.42 15.44 22.06
N TYR A 234 4.84 15.43 20.78
CA TYR A 234 5.91 16.29 20.29
C TYR A 234 5.42 17.21 19.18
N GLN A 235 6.07 18.35 19.06
CA GLN A 235 5.94 19.27 17.95
C GLN A 235 7.32 19.73 17.51
N THR A 236 7.55 19.77 16.19
CA THR A 236 8.81 20.21 15.60
C THR A 236 8.64 21.60 15.02
N GLN A 237 9.63 22.45 15.26
CA GLN A 237 9.66 23.82 14.75
C GLN A 237 11.02 24.12 14.13
N VAL A 238 11.00 24.95 13.07
CA VAL A 238 12.24 25.51 12.51
C VAL A 238 12.84 26.49 13.50
N GLN A 239 14.14 26.41 13.68
CA GLN A 239 14.90 27.28 14.57
C GLN A 239 15.42 28.49 13.78
N GLY A 240 14.71 29.61 13.90
CA GLY A 240 15.02 30.85 13.19
C GLY A 240 14.51 30.87 11.73
N GLY A 241 14.00 32.02 11.33
CA GLY A 241 13.53 32.24 9.96
C GLY A 241 12.19 31.56 9.63
N VAL A 242 11.90 31.53 8.34
CA VAL A 242 10.70 30.92 7.77
C VAL A 242 11.08 29.59 7.10
N LYS A 243 10.25 28.57 7.29
CA LYS A 243 10.43 27.27 6.65
C LYS A 243 10.41 27.41 5.13
N VAL A 244 11.48 26.97 4.47
CA VAL A 244 11.58 27.00 3.00
C VAL A 244 10.88 25.79 2.37
N PRO A 245 10.57 25.82 1.06
CA PRO A 245 9.92 24.71 0.38
C PRO A 245 10.71 23.40 0.50
N ALA A 246 10.02 22.33 0.84
CA ALA A 246 10.61 21.02 1.00
C ALA A 246 11.01 20.37 -0.33
N LYS A 247 12.10 19.61 -0.27
CA LYS A 247 12.55 18.69 -1.34
C LYS A 247 12.57 17.24 -0.85
N VAL A 248 12.10 16.99 0.36
CA VAL A 248 11.83 15.65 0.90
C VAL A 248 10.32 15.53 1.06
N ALA A 249 9.74 14.48 0.50
CA ALA A 249 8.33 14.14 0.65
C ALA A 249 8.18 12.89 1.52
N LEU A 250 7.19 12.90 2.40
CA LEU A 250 6.75 11.74 3.16
C LEU A 250 5.37 11.31 2.65
N VAL A 251 5.24 10.04 2.33
CA VAL A 251 3.95 9.38 2.04
C VAL A 251 3.86 8.11 2.86
N GLY A 252 2.72 7.84 3.47
CA GLY A 252 2.58 6.66 4.30
C GLY A 252 1.17 6.44 4.81
N THR A 253 1.08 5.57 5.80
CA THR A 253 -0.15 5.17 6.48
C THR A 253 -0.60 6.21 7.52
N SER A 254 -1.61 5.85 8.32
CA SER A 254 -1.99 6.65 9.50
C SER A 254 -0.85 6.82 10.52
N ALA A 255 0.16 5.93 10.48
CA ALA A 255 1.35 6.04 11.34
C ALA A 255 2.19 7.28 11.01
N SER A 256 2.17 7.77 9.77
CA SER A 256 2.79 9.02 9.34
C SER A 256 1.92 10.26 9.62
N GLY A 257 0.80 10.11 10.33
CA GLY A 257 -0.08 11.22 10.70
C GLY A 257 0.58 12.21 11.68
N GLU A 258 0.09 13.45 11.72
CA GLU A 258 0.65 14.55 12.53
C GLU A 258 0.77 14.23 14.03
N SER A 259 -0.15 13.41 14.57
CA SER A 259 -0.16 13.05 15.99
C SER A 259 1.11 12.36 16.46
N PHE A 260 1.80 11.66 15.57
CA PHE A 260 3.04 10.93 15.90
C PHE A 260 4.31 11.71 15.59
N ASN A 261 4.19 12.87 14.94
CA ASN A 261 5.28 13.80 14.61
C ASN A 261 6.40 13.16 13.74
N PHE A 262 6.10 12.11 12.95
CA PHE A 262 7.13 11.46 12.14
C PHE A 262 7.78 12.41 11.12
N ALA A 263 6.98 13.22 10.41
CA ALA A 263 7.51 14.26 9.52
C ALA A 263 8.42 15.25 10.25
N GLY A 264 8.02 15.69 11.43
CA GLY A 264 8.82 16.61 12.25
C GLY A 264 10.15 15.99 12.72
N PHE A 265 10.14 14.72 13.12
CA PHE A 265 11.38 14.03 13.49
C PHE A 265 12.28 13.82 12.26
N LEU A 266 11.73 13.57 11.08
CA LEU A 266 12.51 13.56 9.83
C LEU A 266 13.15 14.93 9.59
N GLU A 267 12.43 16.05 9.78
CA GLU A 267 12.99 17.40 9.69
C GLU A 267 14.14 17.61 10.67
N GLN A 268 13.95 17.17 11.93
CA GLN A 268 14.97 17.29 12.96
C GLN A 268 16.25 16.55 12.62
N TYR A 269 16.16 15.30 12.17
CA TYR A 269 17.34 14.47 11.94
C TYR A 269 17.98 14.68 10.56
N LEU A 270 17.20 15.07 9.55
CA LEU A 270 17.71 15.39 8.21
C LEU A 270 18.18 16.85 8.10
N GLN A 271 17.77 17.72 9.02
CA GLN A 271 18.05 19.18 8.98
C GLN A 271 17.61 19.82 7.66
N THR A 272 16.44 19.39 7.15
CA THR A 272 15.83 19.90 5.92
C THR A 272 14.31 19.82 6.04
N PRO A 273 13.54 20.71 5.38
CA PRO A 273 12.08 20.65 5.40
C PRO A 273 11.55 19.36 4.79
N VAL A 274 10.47 18.82 5.36
CA VAL A 274 9.73 17.66 4.88
C VAL A 274 8.27 18.05 4.64
N SER A 275 7.73 17.70 3.47
CA SER A 275 6.30 17.79 3.19
C SER A 275 5.65 16.44 3.41
N ASN A 276 4.61 16.39 4.24
CA ASN A 276 3.86 15.17 4.51
C ASN A 276 2.60 15.11 3.66
N PHE A 277 2.53 14.12 2.78
CA PHE A 277 1.39 13.82 1.90
C PHE A 277 0.65 12.54 2.32
N SER A 278 0.94 12.02 3.51
CA SER A 278 0.22 10.87 4.05
C SER A 278 -1.22 11.24 4.36
N VAL A 279 -2.16 10.38 3.97
CA VAL A 279 -3.59 10.61 4.18
C VAL A 279 -4.12 9.64 5.23
N PRO A 280 -4.61 10.13 6.38
CA PRO A 280 -5.21 9.26 7.39
C PRO A 280 -6.34 8.43 6.79
N GLY A 281 -6.26 7.11 6.95
CA GLY A 281 -7.19 6.17 6.34
C GLY A 281 -6.98 5.88 4.84
N GLY A 282 -6.02 6.55 4.20
CA GLY A 282 -5.69 6.36 2.78
C GLY A 282 -4.76 5.16 2.52
N GLY A 283 -4.23 4.55 3.57
CA GLY A 283 -3.24 3.49 3.40
C GLY A 283 -1.94 3.99 2.75
N TYR A 284 -1.02 3.09 2.54
CA TYR A 284 0.28 3.38 1.91
C TYR A 284 0.17 3.43 0.37
N ASP A 285 -0.74 2.67 -0.25
CA ASP A 285 -0.93 2.53 -1.69
C ASP A 285 -1.72 3.70 -2.31
N ASP A 286 -2.91 3.96 -1.81
CA ASP A 286 -3.76 5.05 -2.34
C ASP A 286 -3.18 6.43 -2.04
N SER A 287 -2.53 6.62 -0.89
CA SER A 287 -1.81 7.86 -0.57
C SER A 287 -0.66 8.10 -1.56
N LEU A 288 0.09 7.05 -1.93
CA LEU A 288 1.16 7.17 -2.92
C LEU A 288 0.62 7.48 -4.31
N ILE A 289 -0.43 6.77 -4.76
CA ILE A 289 -1.05 7.02 -6.07
C ILE A 289 -1.57 8.46 -6.15
N ALA A 290 -2.24 8.95 -5.10
CA ALA A 290 -2.75 10.33 -5.07
C ALA A 290 -1.61 11.36 -5.11
N TYR A 291 -0.54 11.14 -4.35
CA TYR A 291 0.64 12.00 -4.39
C TYR A 291 1.28 12.03 -5.78
N LEU A 292 1.49 10.86 -6.41
CA LEU A 292 2.08 10.76 -7.75
C LEU A 292 1.23 11.42 -8.83
N LEU A 293 -0.11 11.36 -8.74
CA LEU A 293 -1.02 12.06 -9.66
C LEU A 293 -1.10 13.57 -9.40
N GLY A 294 -0.67 14.03 -8.24
CA GLY A 294 -0.83 15.40 -7.79
C GLY A 294 0.21 16.36 -8.39
N ASP A 295 -0.18 17.63 -8.49
CA ASP A 295 0.67 18.74 -8.97
C ASP A 295 1.99 18.87 -8.20
N ASP A 296 1.99 18.57 -6.91
CA ASP A 296 3.20 18.65 -6.08
C ASP A 296 4.29 17.70 -6.57
N PHE A 297 3.92 16.48 -6.95
CA PHE A 297 4.87 15.55 -7.54
C PHE A 297 5.16 15.88 -9.02
N GLN A 298 4.11 16.13 -9.81
CA GLN A 298 4.29 16.27 -11.26
C GLN A 298 5.09 17.52 -11.65
N LYS A 299 4.83 18.65 -11.00
CA LYS A 299 5.52 19.91 -11.27
C LYS A 299 6.82 20.11 -10.50
N ARG A 300 6.94 19.50 -9.31
CA ARG A 300 8.06 19.70 -8.40
C ARG A 300 8.44 18.40 -7.69
N PRO A 301 8.90 17.38 -8.42
CA PRO A 301 9.26 16.11 -7.79
C PRO A 301 10.28 16.33 -6.67
N PRO A 302 10.21 15.58 -5.57
CA PRO A 302 11.14 15.70 -4.46
C PRO A 302 12.49 15.09 -4.86
N ALA A 303 13.55 15.46 -4.15
CA ALA A 303 14.82 14.76 -4.27
C ALA A 303 14.79 13.40 -3.55
N VAL A 304 14.03 13.32 -2.44
CA VAL A 304 13.84 12.10 -1.64
C VAL A 304 12.37 11.88 -1.37
N LEU A 305 11.88 10.68 -1.66
CA LEU A 305 10.57 10.19 -1.26
C LEU A 305 10.73 9.16 -0.14
N VAL A 306 10.28 9.51 1.06
CA VAL A 306 10.16 8.58 2.19
C VAL A 306 8.77 7.95 2.11
N TRP A 307 8.71 6.63 1.86
CA TRP A 307 7.48 5.88 1.77
C TRP A 307 7.38 4.92 2.95
N GLU A 308 6.44 5.21 3.87
CA GLU A 308 6.20 4.38 5.06
C GLU A 308 5.07 3.39 4.78
N THR A 309 5.31 2.12 5.11
CA THR A 309 4.33 1.04 5.06
C THR A 309 4.51 0.07 6.21
N ASP A 310 3.41 -0.49 6.71
CA ASP A 310 3.45 -1.45 7.81
C ASP A 310 3.79 -2.88 7.37
N ASN A 311 3.65 -3.20 6.08
CA ASN A 311 4.05 -4.48 5.53
C ASN A 311 4.16 -4.45 3.99
N LEU A 312 4.89 -5.43 3.41
CA LEU A 312 5.02 -5.59 1.96
C LEU A 312 3.88 -6.38 1.30
N ASP A 313 3.18 -7.25 2.05
CA ASP A 313 2.13 -8.12 1.47
C ASP A 313 1.05 -7.32 0.76
N SER A 314 0.76 -6.14 1.29
CA SER A 314 -0.24 -5.25 0.75
C SER A 314 0.16 -4.66 -0.59
N ILE A 315 1.46 -4.49 -0.88
CA ILE A 315 1.98 -4.04 -2.17
C ILE A 315 2.31 -5.19 -3.14
N GLN A 316 1.88 -6.41 -2.86
CA GLN A 316 1.96 -7.55 -3.78
C GLN A 316 1.04 -7.39 -4.99
N LYS A 317 -0.02 -6.58 -4.90
CA LYS A 317 -1.06 -6.46 -5.94
C LYS A 317 -0.53 -5.81 -7.22
N SER A 318 -0.61 -6.51 -8.34
CA SER A 318 -0.24 -5.97 -9.65
C SER A 318 -1.04 -4.70 -10.02
N SER A 319 -2.31 -4.61 -9.59
CA SER A 319 -3.16 -3.45 -9.80
C SER A 319 -2.62 -2.17 -9.16
N PHE A 320 -1.94 -2.27 -8.01
CA PHE A 320 -1.26 -1.14 -7.40
C PHE A 320 -0.16 -0.59 -8.30
N TYR A 321 0.75 -1.45 -8.77
CA TYR A 321 1.87 -1.00 -9.63
C TYR A 321 1.41 -0.45 -10.97
N ARG A 322 0.34 -1.02 -11.55
CA ARG A 322 -0.25 -0.51 -12.80
C ARG A 322 -0.76 0.93 -12.62
N GLN A 323 -1.37 1.24 -11.48
CA GLN A 323 -1.80 2.60 -11.16
C GLN A 323 -0.60 3.50 -10.82
N ALA A 324 0.31 3.06 -9.94
CA ALA A 324 1.46 3.85 -9.52
C ALA A 324 2.37 4.23 -10.71
N MET A 325 2.61 3.31 -11.65
CA MET A 325 3.41 3.59 -12.85
C MET A 325 2.73 4.56 -13.80
N ALA A 326 1.41 4.44 -14.01
CA ALA A 326 0.67 5.39 -14.81
C ALA A 326 0.61 6.78 -14.13
N ALA A 327 0.44 6.82 -12.81
CA ALA A 327 0.47 8.05 -12.03
C ALA A 327 1.84 8.74 -12.08
N LEU A 328 2.93 7.97 -11.98
CA LEU A 328 4.30 8.47 -12.05
C LEU A 328 4.59 9.23 -13.37
N SER A 329 3.96 8.80 -14.44
CA SER A 329 4.07 9.42 -15.78
C SER A 329 2.96 10.44 -16.09
N ASP A 330 2.23 10.89 -15.08
CA ASP A 330 1.10 11.83 -15.22
C ASP A 330 -0.01 11.32 -16.16
N GLY A 331 -0.26 10.00 -16.12
CA GLY A 331 -1.24 9.40 -17.02
C GLY A 331 -0.96 9.71 -18.48
N CYS A 332 -1.94 10.32 -19.18
CA CYS A 332 -1.81 10.75 -20.57
C CYS A 332 -1.62 12.28 -20.75
N ASP A 333 -1.25 13.02 -19.71
CA ASP A 333 -1.10 14.49 -19.85
C ASP A 333 0.17 14.89 -20.61
N ILE A 334 1.24 14.11 -20.46
CA ILE A 334 2.52 14.37 -21.15
C ILE A 334 2.54 13.77 -22.57
N GLN A 335 1.71 12.74 -22.81
CA GLN A 335 1.70 11.96 -24.05
C GLN A 335 0.54 12.37 -24.96
N THR A 336 0.73 12.34 -26.28
CA THR A 336 -0.37 12.47 -27.22
C THR A 336 -1.27 11.22 -27.14
N PRO A 337 -2.56 11.35 -26.78
CA PRO A 337 -3.45 10.22 -26.73
C PRO A 337 -3.67 9.61 -28.11
N LEU A 338 -3.52 8.28 -28.21
CA LEU A 338 -3.86 7.54 -29.43
C LEU A 338 -5.37 7.37 -29.59
N LEU A 339 -6.07 7.15 -28.49
CA LEU A 339 -7.53 7.16 -28.40
C LEU A 339 -7.96 8.17 -27.33
N LYS A 340 -9.02 8.92 -27.62
CA LYS A 340 -9.62 9.86 -26.67
C LYS A 340 -11.11 9.99 -26.90
N SER A 341 -11.86 10.20 -25.83
CA SER A 341 -13.27 10.56 -25.89
C SER A 341 -13.67 11.45 -24.72
N HIS A 342 -14.78 12.16 -24.92
CA HIS A 342 -15.55 12.80 -23.86
C HIS A 342 -16.96 12.25 -23.95
N SER A 343 -17.40 11.56 -22.92
CA SER A 343 -18.67 10.84 -22.92
C SER A 343 -19.51 11.22 -21.71
N THR A 344 -20.82 11.24 -21.89
CA THR A 344 -21.75 11.24 -20.77
C THR A 344 -22.11 9.80 -20.45
N LEU A 345 -21.73 9.33 -19.28
CA LEU A 345 -22.09 8.01 -18.80
C LEU A 345 -23.55 8.00 -18.38
N HIS A 346 -24.25 6.96 -18.76
CA HIS A 346 -25.60 6.62 -18.31
C HIS A 346 -25.58 5.34 -17.49
N SER A 347 -26.67 5.03 -16.81
CA SER A 347 -26.83 3.80 -16.08
C SER A 347 -26.44 2.57 -16.90
N GLY A 348 -25.63 1.68 -16.37
CA GLY A 348 -25.11 0.48 -17.04
C GLY A 348 -23.74 0.67 -17.69
N ARG A 349 -23.44 -0.15 -18.70
CA ARG A 349 -22.16 -0.13 -19.44
C ARG A 349 -22.15 0.96 -20.49
N ASN A 350 -21.09 1.75 -20.54
CA ASN A 350 -20.85 2.79 -21.52
C ASN A 350 -19.51 2.56 -22.20
N GLN A 351 -19.50 2.29 -23.51
CA GLN A 351 -18.27 2.19 -24.28
C GLN A 351 -17.66 3.57 -24.42
N VAL A 352 -16.50 3.80 -23.79
CA VAL A 352 -15.83 5.10 -23.74
C VAL A 352 -14.60 5.19 -24.64
N LEU A 353 -13.94 4.05 -24.93
CA LEU A 353 -12.87 3.97 -25.92
C LEU A 353 -13.11 2.78 -26.84
N PHE A 354 -12.85 2.96 -28.14
CA PHE A 354 -12.96 1.91 -29.14
C PHE A 354 -11.80 2.01 -30.15
N ASN A 355 -11.06 0.90 -30.27
CA ASN A 355 -9.97 0.77 -31.24
C ASN A 355 -10.51 0.33 -32.60
N GLY A 356 -10.73 1.26 -33.48
CA GLY A 356 -11.38 1.05 -34.79
C GLY A 356 -12.40 2.13 -35.13
N GLY A 357 -12.72 3.01 -34.20
CA GLY A 357 -13.70 4.10 -34.41
C GLY A 357 -13.34 5.08 -35.53
N GLY A 358 -12.07 5.22 -35.87
CA GLY A 358 -11.57 6.05 -36.97
C GLY A 358 -11.32 5.28 -38.28
N GLY A 359 -11.82 4.04 -38.43
CA GLY A 359 -11.59 3.20 -39.58
C GLY A 359 -10.24 2.46 -39.61
N ALA A 360 -9.34 2.76 -38.68
CA ALA A 360 -8.07 2.06 -38.51
C ALA A 360 -8.00 1.37 -37.15
N VAL A 361 -7.45 0.18 -37.12
CA VAL A 361 -7.16 -0.58 -35.88
C VAL A 361 -5.68 -0.43 -35.57
N TYR A 362 -5.39 0.05 -34.37
CA TYR A 362 -4.02 0.23 -33.88
C TYR A 362 -3.52 -1.00 -33.12
N PRO A 363 -2.23 -1.36 -33.20
CA PRO A 363 -1.66 -2.50 -32.46
C PRO A 363 -1.40 -2.10 -30.99
N ILE A 364 -2.47 -1.85 -30.23
CA ILE A 364 -2.44 -1.43 -28.82
C ILE A 364 -2.24 -2.65 -27.93
N LYS A 365 -1.00 -2.92 -27.55
CA LYS A 365 -0.62 -4.07 -26.70
C LYS A 365 -0.41 -3.67 -25.24
N GLY A 366 -0.67 -4.59 -24.30
CA GLY A 366 -0.66 -4.35 -22.86
C GLY A 366 0.65 -3.77 -22.33
N ASN A 367 1.78 -4.23 -22.83
CA ASN A 367 3.09 -3.80 -22.36
C ASN A 367 3.49 -2.34 -22.74
N ARG A 368 2.74 -1.67 -23.63
CA ARG A 368 3.11 -0.36 -24.22
C ARG A 368 2.15 0.77 -23.94
N TYR A 369 0.96 0.50 -23.38
CA TYR A 369 -0.08 1.51 -23.30
C TYR A 369 -0.70 1.61 -21.90
N GLN A 370 -1.26 2.75 -21.62
CA GLN A 370 -1.96 3.06 -20.38
C GLN A 370 -3.25 3.82 -20.66
N VAL A 371 -4.20 3.71 -19.72
CA VAL A 371 -5.49 4.39 -19.72
C VAL A 371 -5.48 5.47 -18.66
N ASP A 372 -6.12 6.59 -18.97
CA ASP A 372 -6.32 7.73 -18.07
C ASP A 372 -7.77 8.20 -18.16
N LEU A 373 -8.49 8.09 -17.07
CA LEU A 373 -9.89 8.41 -16.91
C LEU A 373 -10.04 9.56 -15.93
N THR A 374 -10.82 10.59 -16.30
CA THR A 374 -11.14 11.70 -15.41
C THR A 374 -12.64 11.92 -15.41
N PHE A 375 -13.29 11.69 -14.28
CA PHE A 375 -14.69 11.98 -14.05
C PHE A 375 -14.91 13.48 -13.86
N ALA A 376 -16.03 14.00 -14.35
CA ALA A 376 -16.39 15.41 -14.16
C ALA A 376 -16.66 15.76 -12.68
N ASP A 377 -17.07 14.77 -11.89
CA ASP A 377 -17.21 14.90 -10.44
C ASP A 377 -15.88 14.51 -9.77
N PRO A 378 -15.16 15.46 -9.16
CA PRO A 378 -13.88 15.21 -8.50
C PRO A 378 -13.99 14.34 -7.23
N SER A 379 -15.18 14.12 -6.71
CA SER A 379 -15.44 13.29 -5.53
C SER A 379 -15.53 11.79 -5.85
N VAL A 380 -15.51 11.41 -7.13
CA VAL A 380 -15.56 10.00 -7.53
C VAL A 380 -14.32 9.26 -7.02
N HIS A 381 -14.56 8.31 -6.14
CA HIS A 381 -13.53 7.48 -5.50
C HIS A 381 -13.69 5.98 -5.81
N LEU A 382 -14.68 5.60 -6.62
CA LEU A 382 -14.94 4.23 -7.08
C LEU A 382 -15.09 4.23 -8.60
N MET A 383 -14.37 3.33 -9.27
CA MET A 383 -14.44 3.14 -10.72
C MET A 383 -14.54 1.66 -11.05
N SER A 384 -15.48 1.32 -11.93
CA SER A 384 -15.66 -0.03 -12.48
C SER A 384 -15.56 0.04 -14.00
N ALA A 385 -14.65 -0.74 -14.55
CA ALA A 385 -14.41 -0.77 -16.00
C ALA A 385 -14.21 -2.21 -16.50
N THR A 386 -14.54 -2.44 -17.77
CA THR A 386 -14.25 -3.68 -18.49
C THR A 386 -13.44 -3.36 -19.74
N LEU A 387 -12.23 -3.91 -19.83
CA LEU A 387 -11.43 -3.89 -21.03
C LEU A 387 -11.73 -5.14 -21.86
N THR A 388 -11.96 -4.97 -23.14
CA THR A 388 -12.13 -6.06 -24.10
C THR A 388 -10.96 -6.06 -25.08
N PHE A 389 -10.44 -7.25 -25.39
CA PHE A 389 -9.34 -7.45 -26.33
C PHE A 389 -9.84 -8.12 -27.62
N MET A 390 -9.09 -8.00 -28.72
CA MET A 390 -9.49 -8.49 -30.06
C MET A 390 -9.81 -9.98 -30.12
N ASN A 391 -9.24 -10.78 -29.22
CA ASN A 391 -9.53 -12.20 -29.09
C ASN A 391 -10.77 -12.53 -28.26
N GLY A 392 -11.53 -11.52 -27.80
CA GLY A 392 -12.72 -11.66 -26.98
C GLY A 392 -12.45 -11.78 -25.47
N ARG A 393 -11.19 -11.86 -25.03
CA ARG A 393 -10.89 -11.85 -23.57
C ARG A 393 -11.27 -10.52 -22.96
N GLN A 394 -11.71 -10.57 -21.71
CA GLN A 394 -12.10 -9.39 -20.94
C GLN A 394 -11.35 -9.33 -19.61
N GLU A 395 -10.98 -8.12 -19.21
CA GLU A 395 -10.46 -7.80 -17.89
C GLU A 395 -11.42 -6.84 -17.19
N ASN A 396 -11.90 -7.23 -16.01
CA ASN A 396 -12.68 -6.34 -15.16
C ASN A 396 -11.75 -5.66 -14.15
N ILE A 397 -11.82 -4.34 -14.10
CA ILE A 397 -11.03 -3.50 -13.20
C ILE A 397 -12.00 -2.77 -12.28
N ASN A 398 -11.83 -3.00 -10.97
CA ASN A 398 -12.55 -2.27 -9.93
C ASN A 398 -11.52 -1.56 -9.06
N LEU A 399 -11.51 -0.24 -9.10
CA LEU A 399 -10.63 0.60 -8.28
C LEU A 399 -11.49 1.36 -7.28
N SER A 400 -11.15 1.24 -6.02
CA SER A 400 -11.83 1.92 -4.92
C SER A 400 -10.78 2.59 -4.05
N ARG A 401 -10.99 3.85 -3.72
CA ARG A 401 -10.15 4.62 -2.80
C ARG A 401 -10.98 5.06 -1.59
N PRO A 402 -10.37 5.18 -0.41
CA PRO A 402 -11.02 5.82 0.71
C PRO A 402 -11.47 7.25 0.36
N PRO A 403 -12.62 7.73 0.85
CA PRO A 403 -13.09 9.08 0.56
C PRO A 403 -12.12 10.20 0.99
N SER A 404 -11.21 9.90 1.93
CA SER A 404 -10.15 10.82 2.36
C SER A 404 -9.05 11.01 1.31
N VAL A 405 -8.93 10.11 0.32
CA VAL A 405 -7.93 10.18 -0.74
C VAL A 405 -8.52 10.85 -1.97
N ASN A 406 -8.12 12.09 -2.19
CA ASN A 406 -8.62 12.89 -3.31
C ASN A 406 -7.67 12.82 -4.51
N THR A 407 -8.14 12.24 -5.61
CA THR A 407 -7.45 12.23 -6.91
C THR A 407 -8.18 13.07 -7.95
N GLN A 408 -9.07 13.97 -7.54
CA GLN A 408 -9.90 14.80 -8.43
C GLN A 408 -10.70 13.96 -9.45
N GLY A 409 -11.23 12.81 -9.03
CA GLY A 409 -11.96 11.88 -9.89
C GLY A 409 -11.11 11.21 -10.98
N ARG A 410 -9.77 11.27 -10.85
CA ARG A 410 -8.83 10.72 -11.84
C ARG A 410 -8.40 9.31 -11.49
N PHE A 411 -8.39 8.42 -12.49
CA PHE A 411 -7.92 7.04 -12.42
C PHE A 411 -7.03 6.74 -13.62
N ALA A 412 -5.75 6.51 -13.37
CA ALA A 412 -4.80 6.13 -14.40
C ALA A 412 -4.24 4.73 -14.10
N PHE A 413 -4.11 3.89 -15.12
CA PHE A 413 -3.54 2.55 -14.98
C PHE A 413 -2.97 2.04 -16.29
N GLU A 414 -1.90 1.27 -16.21
CA GLU A 414 -1.34 0.58 -17.37
C GLU A 414 -2.25 -0.58 -17.81
N LEU A 415 -2.30 -0.87 -19.10
CA LEU A 415 -2.90 -2.11 -19.59
C LEU A 415 -2.17 -3.32 -18.99
N ARG A 416 -2.88 -4.43 -18.84
CA ARG A 416 -2.32 -5.65 -18.29
C ARG A 416 -1.25 -6.24 -19.22
N ALA A 417 -0.11 -6.66 -18.67
CA ALA A 417 1.06 -7.13 -19.41
C ALA A 417 1.73 -8.34 -18.76
N ASP A 418 1.03 -9.03 -17.87
CA ASP A 418 1.52 -10.27 -17.24
C ASP A 418 1.08 -11.50 -18.05
N ALA A 419 1.89 -12.53 -17.99
CA ALA A 419 1.67 -13.80 -18.68
C ALA A 419 1.32 -13.63 -20.18
N ASP A 420 0.18 -14.11 -20.61
CA ASP A 420 -0.31 -14.09 -21.97
C ASP A 420 -1.18 -12.87 -22.33
N TRP A 421 -1.16 -11.80 -21.48
CA TRP A 421 -1.91 -10.58 -21.73
C TRP A 421 -1.12 -9.52 -22.50
N ASP A 422 0.19 -9.55 -22.45
CA ASP A 422 1.08 -8.53 -23.02
C ASP A 422 0.96 -8.40 -24.55
N GLU A 423 0.70 -9.51 -25.24
CA GLU A 423 0.54 -9.56 -26.70
C GLU A 423 -0.91 -9.34 -27.17
N LEU A 424 -1.88 -9.26 -26.27
CA LEU A 424 -3.27 -9.04 -26.62
C LEU A 424 -3.50 -7.60 -27.10
N THR A 425 -4.17 -7.46 -28.25
CA THR A 425 -4.53 -6.15 -28.78
C THR A 425 -5.83 -5.67 -28.14
N PHE A 426 -5.77 -4.48 -27.54
CA PHE A 426 -6.92 -3.81 -26.95
C PHE A 426 -7.99 -3.48 -28.02
N LEU A 427 -9.25 -3.75 -27.70
CA LEU A 427 -10.40 -3.44 -28.56
C LEU A 427 -11.23 -2.28 -28.00
N SER A 428 -11.73 -2.41 -26.77
CA SER A 428 -12.60 -1.39 -26.19
C SER A 428 -12.47 -1.30 -24.67
N LEU A 429 -12.89 -0.16 -24.15
CA LEU A 429 -13.08 0.12 -22.73
C LEU A 429 -14.52 0.52 -22.48
N ASP A 430 -15.18 -0.22 -21.61
CA ASP A 430 -16.49 0.10 -21.08
C ASP A 430 -16.36 0.57 -19.62
N VAL A 431 -17.06 1.64 -19.25
CA VAL A 431 -17.08 2.17 -17.89
C VAL A 431 -18.51 2.18 -17.35
N GLN A 432 -18.66 1.82 -16.08
CA GLN A 432 -19.92 1.95 -15.36
C GLN A 432 -19.85 3.18 -14.45
N PRO A 433 -20.88 4.05 -14.44
CA PRO A 433 -20.93 5.15 -13.49
C PRO A 433 -21.03 4.62 -12.06
N PRO A 434 -20.60 5.39 -11.05
CA PRO A 434 -20.85 5.06 -9.65
C PRO A 434 -22.34 4.81 -9.38
N LEU A 435 -22.62 3.93 -8.41
CA LEU A 435 -24.00 3.60 -8.02
C LEU A 435 -24.77 4.87 -7.66
N GLY A 436 -25.98 4.99 -8.23
CA GLY A 436 -26.86 6.14 -7.99
C GLY A 436 -26.67 7.33 -8.92
N ALA A 437 -25.60 7.36 -9.73
CA ALA A 437 -25.42 8.38 -10.74
C ALA A 437 -26.30 8.09 -11.96
N THR A 438 -27.18 9.05 -12.33
CA THR A 438 -28.05 8.94 -13.50
C THR A 438 -27.38 9.43 -14.78
N SER A 439 -26.41 10.36 -14.65
CA SER A 439 -25.63 10.95 -15.74
C SER A 439 -24.34 11.53 -15.18
N MET A 440 -23.19 11.24 -15.81
CA MET A 440 -21.89 11.72 -15.34
C MET A 440 -20.93 11.91 -16.52
N GLY A 441 -20.27 13.06 -16.60
CA GLY A 441 -19.25 13.32 -17.61
C GLY A 441 -17.97 12.53 -17.34
N LEU A 442 -17.36 11.98 -18.38
CA LEU A 442 -16.08 11.27 -18.32
C LEU A 442 -15.20 11.68 -19.50
N SER A 443 -13.96 12.05 -19.22
CA SER A 443 -12.88 12.11 -20.20
C SER A 443 -12.07 10.83 -20.15
N ALA A 444 -11.93 10.12 -21.25
CA ALA A 444 -11.17 8.90 -21.37
C ALA A 444 -10.06 9.05 -22.41
N ARG A 445 -8.85 8.64 -22.06
CA ARG A 445 -7.66 8.70 -22.92
C ARG A 445 -6.91 7.38 -22.85
N LEU A 446 -6.30 6.98 -23.96
CA LEU A 446 -5.33 5.88 -24.03
C LEU A 446 -4.10 6.40 -24.78
N CYS A 447 -2.95 6.26 -24.17
CA CYS A 447 -1.66 6.74 -24.69
C CYS A 447 -0.55 5.71 -24.50
N ALA A 448 0.56 5.91 -25.23
CA ALA A 448 1.76 5.09 -25.01
C ALA A 448 2.37 5.37 -23.62
N LYS A 449 2.90 4.34 -22.98
CA LYS A 449 3.70 4.50 -21.76
C LYS A 449 5.03 5.17 -22.10
N PRO A 450 5.59 6.00 -21.22
CA PRO A 450 6.96 6.47 -21.37
C PRO A 450 7.92 5.27 -21.43
N ILE A 451 8.91 5.35 -22.30
CA ILE A 451 9.98 4.36 -22.33
C ILE A 451 10.87 4.61 -21.11
N LEU A 452 10.84 3.68 -20.16
CA LEU A 452 11.80 3.68 -19.06
C LEU A 452 13.15 3.24 -19.65
N SER A 453 14.11 4.17 -19.83
CA SER A 453 15.47 3.82 -20.15
C SER A 453 16.08 3.05 -18.99
N GLU A 454 16.79 1.95 -19.26
CA GLU A 454 17.57 1.31 -18.22
C GLU A 454 18.56 2.34 -17.68
N THR A 455 18.53 2.59 -16.37
CA THR A 455 19.51 3.49 -15.73
C THR A 455 20.90 2.94 -16.01
N PRO A 456 21.83 3.71 -16.63
CA PRO A 456 23.16 3.20 -16.90
C PRO A 456 23.77 2.71 -15.60
N SER A 457 24.20 1.46 -15.56
CA SER A 457 25.04 0.96 -14.47
C SER A 457 26.26 1.91 -14.40
N LEU A 458 26.46 2.57 -13.27
CA LEU A 458 27.71 3.28 -13.00
C LEU A 458 28.82 2.27 -13.25
N ARG A 459 29.52 2.44 -14.38
CA ARG A 459 30.76 1.70 -14.64
C ARG A 459 31.71 2.04 -13.50
N THR A 460 32.01 1.04 -12.69
CA THR A 460 33.17 1.08 -11.80
C THR A 460 34.35 1.52 -12.66
N ALA A 461 34.82 2.73 -12.39
CA ALA A 461 36.12 3.18 -12.93
C ALA A 461 37.18 2.22 -12.36
N GLN A 462 37.55 1.23 -13.14
CA GLN A 462 38.77 0.50 -12.92
C GLN A 462 39.87 1.52 -13.16
N THR A 463 40.49 1.97 -12.07
CA THR A 463 41.77 2.61 -12.09
C THR A 463 42.79 1.61 -12.65
N GLU A 464 43.07 1.70 -13.95
CA GLU A 464 44.31 1.15 -14.50
C GLU A 464 45.47 1.95 -13.89
N GLY A 465 46.13 1.31 -12.96
CA GLY A 465 47.45 1.75 -12.48
C GLY A 465 48.48 1.59 -13.59
N ARG A 466 49.16 2.66 -13.86
CA ARG A 466 50.53 2.67 -14.42
C ARG A 466 51.45 3.30 -13.42
#